data_49b02f74ad5bf8023e7de6d62940e41b
#
_entry.id   49b02f74ad5bf8023e7de6d62940e41b
#
_cell.length_a   1.000
_cell.length_b   1.000
_cell.length_c   1.000
_cell.angle_alpha   90.00
_cell.angle_beta   90.00
_cell.angle_gamma   90.00
#
_symmetry.space_group_name_H-M   'P 1'
#
loop_
_entity.id
_entity.type
_entity.pdbx_description
1 polymer ?
#
loop_
_entity_poly.entity_id
_entity_poly.type
_entity_poly.pdbx_seq_one_letter_code
_entity_poly.pdbx_strand_id
1 'polypeptide(L)'
;MPNQPNQPPWEAMPLRDKDWVDFHCRLCGQCCRDIEDSVMVESLDACRIAKYLRDHEDPEMDVSTFCLKYTHTVLLTEGFPAMMLNTDGPDRSCVFLKENRCTIYPARPRVYRHYPFSVGPGSRGRDFVWFLCKDKPFHLAGGRVQVKDWINRSFPSEEREFLKRQFDFYGKLGKILQGM
;
A
#
# COMPACT_ATOMS: atom_id res chain seq x y z
N MET A 1 7.09 -27.56 -2.58
CA MET A 1 7.87 -27.28 -1.37
C MET A 1 7.03 -26.37 -0.50
N PRO A 2 6.76 -26.69 0.76
CA PRO A 2 5.90 -25.84 1.60
C PRO A 2 6.60 -24.52 1.92
N ASN A 3 5.88 -23.40 1.78
CA ASN A 3 6.29 -22.08 2.18
C ASN A 3 6.85 -22.09 3.62
N GLN A 4 8.05 -21.61 3.80
CA GLN A 4 8.58 -21.32 5.12
C GLN A 4 7.84 -20.08 5.67
N PRO A 5 7.24 -20.13 6.87
CA PRO A 5 6.38 -19.07 7.38
C PRO A 5 7.09 -17.76 7.79
N ASN A 6 8.36 -17.59 7.49
CA ASN A 6 9.19 -16.45 7.91
C ASN A 6 10.02 -15.80 6.80
N GLN A 7 9.73 -16.09 5.53
CA GLN A 7 10.34 -15.29 4.46
C GLN A 7 9.38 -14.18 4.06
N PRO A 8 9.78 -12.91 4.21
CA PRO A 8 8.96 -11.81 3.73
C PRO A 8 8.72 -11.95 2.21
N PRO A 9 7.51 -11.66 1.73
CA PRO A 9 7.15 -11.78 0.29
C PRO A 9 7.99 -10.91 -0.65
N TRP A 10 8.93 -10.14 -0.14
CA TRP A 10 9.83 -9.22 -0.85
C TRP A 10 11.29 -9.69 -0.97
N GLU A 11 11.61 -10.96 -0.86
CA GLU A 11 12.90 -11.48 -1.37
C GLU A 11 13.03 -11.39 -2.89
N ALA A 12 12.24 -10.50 -3.48
CA ALA A 12 12.39 -10.13 -4.87
C ALA A 12 13.61 -9.21 -5.02
N MET A 13 14.44 -9.48 -6.00
CA MET A 13 15.53 -8.57 -6.36
C MET A 13 14.96 -7.15 -6.57
N PRO A 14 15.62 -6.11 -6.02
CA PRO A 14 15.21 -4.73 -6.24
C PRO A 14 15.14 -4.41 -7.72
N LEU A 15 14.05 -3.77 -8.11
CA LEU A 15 13.86 -3.30 -9.48
C LEU A 15 14.66 -2.01 -9.71
N ARG A 16 15.12 -1.84 -10.95
CA ARG A 16 15.75 -0.61 -11.42
C ARG A 16 14.76 0.21 -12.22
N ASP A 17 14.95 1.49 -12.29
CA ASP A 17 14.10 2.45 -13.02
C ASP A 17 13.83 2.02 -14.47
N LYS A 18 14.84 1.44 -15.13
CA LYS A 18 14.77 0.98 -16.52
C LYS A 18 14.16 -0.40 -16.73
N ASP A 19 13.88 -1.12 -15.66
CA ASP A 19 13.31 -2.46 -15.76
C ASP A 19 11.87 -2.39 -16.26
N TRP A 20 11.47 -3.42 -16.98
CA TRP A 20 10.13 -3.59 -17.49
C TRP A 20 9.44 -4.75 -16.79
N VAL A 21 8.16 -4.55 -16.51
CA VAL A 21 7.32 -5.56 -15.86
C VAL A 21 6.05 -5.76 -16.69
N ASP A 22 5.69 -7.01 -16.89
CA ASP A 22 4.42 -7.35 -17.50
C ASP A 22 3.31 -7.10 -16.48
N PHE A 23 2.43 -6.14 -16.76
CA PHE A 23 1.35 -5.77 -15.88
C PHE A 23 0.23 -5.08 -16.63
N HIS A 24 -1.01 -5.48 -16.32
CA HIS A 24 -2.22 -4.79 -16.76
C HIS A 24 -3.31 -4.88 -15.69
N CYS A 25 -3.76 -3.73 -15.20
CA CYS A 25 -4.88 -3.67 -14.26
C CYS A 25 -6.20 -3.95 -15.00
N ARG A 26 -6.84 -5.07 -14.67
CA ARG A 26 -8.12 -5.50 -15.26
C ARG A 26 -9.34 -4.97 -14.52
N LEU A 27 -9.16 -4.15 -13.48
CA LEU A 27 -10.23 -3.65 -12.60
C LEU A 27 -11.13 -4.78 -12.04
N CYS A 28 -10.57 -5.95 -11.81
CA CYS A 28 -11.31 -7.16 -11.44
C CYS A 28 -11.57 -7.30 -9.93
N GLY A 29 -11.08 -6.37 -9.10
CA GLY A 29 -11.24 -6.39 -7.64
C GLY A 29 -10.43 -7.47 -6.91
N GLN A 30 -9.68 -8.32 -7.60
CA GLN A 30 -8.95 -9.43 -6.96
C GLN A 30 -7.86 -8.97 -5.99
N CYS A 31 -7.24 -7.80 -6.23
CA CYS A 31 -6.29 -7.21 -5.29
C CYS A 31 -6.93 -6.69 -4.00
N CYS A 32 -8.26 -6.60 -3.95
CA CYS A 32 -9.03 -6.18 -2.79
C CYS A 32 -9.66 -7.35 -2.02
N ARG A 33 -9.32 -8.60 -2.35
CA ARG A 33 -9.82 -9.81 -1.71
C ARG A 33 -8.72 -10.47 -0.91
N ASP A 34 -9.13 -11.11 0.21
CA ASP A 34 -8.20 -11.78 1.14
C ASP A 34 -7.06 -10.84 1.55
N ILE A 35 -7.44 -9.68 2.11
CA ILE A 35 -6.52 -8.60 2.46
C ILE A 35 -6.48 -8.29 3.96
N GLU A 36 -7.01 -9.16 4.80
CA GLU A 36 -6.97 -8.96 6.26
C GLU A 36 -5.54 -8.65 6.72
N ASP A 37 -5.40 -7.58 7.50
CA ASP A 37 -4.12 -7.09 8.05
C ASP A 37 -2.99 -6.86 7.03
N SER A 38 -3.33 -6.67 5.75
CA SER A 38 -2.32 -6.53 4.69
C SER A 38 -2.27 -5.16 4.02
N VAL A 39 -3.28 -4.32 4.22
CA VAL A 39 -3.36 -3.00 3.58
C VAL A 39 -3.22 -1.90 4.60
N MET A 40 -1.98 -1.46 4.79
CA MET A 40 -1.68 -0.34 5.66
C MET A 40 -2.21 0.98 5.10
N VAL A 41 -2.85 1.76 5.96
CA VAL A 41 -3.35 3.11 5.69
C VAL A 41 -2.40 4.11 6.33
N GLU A 42 -1.69 4.84 5.50
CA GLU A 42 -0.80 5.91 5.97
C GLU A 42 -1.58 7.21 6.21
N SER A 43 -1.01 8.16 6.93
CA SER A 43 -1.69 9.42 7.28
C SER A 43 -2.14 10.21 6.04
N LEU A 44 -1.34 10.24 4.97
CA LEU A 44 -1.75 10.87 3.70
C LEU A 44 -2.89 10.10 3.00
N ASP A 45 -2.92 8.79 3.12
CA ASP A 45 -4.02 7.99 2.59
C ASP A 45 -5.30 8.26 3.37
N ALA A 46 -5.24 8.31 4.70
CA ALA A 46 -6.39 8.65 5.54
C ALA A 46 -6.97 10.03 5.18
N CYS A 47 -6.11 11.05 5.05
CA CYS A 47 -6.53 12.39 4.62
C CYS A 47 -7.19 12.39 3.23
N ARG A 48 -6.60 11.67 2.27
CA ARG A 48 -7.11 11.61 0.89
C ARG A 48 -8.44 10.89 0.82
N ILE A 49 -8.55 9.75 1.50
CA ILE A 49 -9.79 8.94 1.49
C ILE A 49 -10.89 9.68 2.23
N ALA A 50 -10.63 10.25 3.41
CA ALA A 50 -11.62 11.03 4.15
C ALA A 50 -12.13 12.21 3.32
N LYS A 51 -11.23 12.95 2.65
CA LYS A 51 -11.63 14.03 1.75
C LYS A 51 -12.51 13.51 0.60
N TYR A 52 -12.13 12.41 -0.04
CA TYR A 52 -12.92 11.83 -1.13
C TYR A 52 -14.31 11.41 -0.68
N LEU A 53 -14.42 10.73 0.46
CA LEU A 53 -15.70 10.31 1.02
C LEU A 53 -16.57 11.51 1.40
N ARG A 54 -15.99 12.56 1.99
CA ARG A 54 -16.70 13.80 2.31
C ARG A 54 -17.27 14.48 1.06
N ASP A 55 -16.48 14.52 0.01
CA ASP A 55 -16.87 15.22 -1.21
C ASP A 55 -17.91 14.44 -2.05
N HIS A 56 -18.10 13.12 -1.81
CA HIS A 56 -18.92 12.27 -2.68
C HIS A 56 -20.00 11.46 -1.95
N GLU A 57 -19.84 11.14 -0.66
CA GLU A 57 -20.71 10.19 0.03
C GLU A 57 -21.25 10.72 1.37
N ASP A 58 -20.42 11.36 2.18
CA ASP A 58 -20.74 11.73 3.58
C ASP A 58 -20.11 13.09 3.91
N PRO A 59 -20.85 14.20 3.85
CA PRO A 59 -20.33 15.55 4.11
C PRO A 59 -19.69 15.74 5.49
N GLU A 60 -20.04 14.92 6.48
CA GLU A 60 -19.49 14.97 7.85
C GLU A 60 -18.20 14.13 8.00
N MET A 61 -17.74 13.50 6.91
CA MET A 61 -16.54 12.66 6.94
C MET A 61 -15.29 13.49 7.18
N ASP A 62 -14.61 13.21 8.28
CA ASP A 62 -13.28 13.70 8.59
C ASP A 62 -12.28 12.53 8.74
N VAL A 63 -11.02 12.85 9.01
CA VAL A 63 -9.96 11.85 9.15
C VAL A 63 -10.21 10.95 10.37
N SER A 64 -10.69 11.51 11.47
CA SER A 64 -10.97 10.75 12.70
C SER A 64 -12.11 9.76 12.49
N THR A 65 -13.19 10.22 11.87
CA THR A 65 -14.37 9.41 11.52
C THR A 65 -13.97 8.30 10.54
N PHE A 66 -13.16 8.62 9.55
CA PHE A 66 -12.62 7.63 8.62
C PHE A 66 -11.81 6.55 9.35
N CYS A 67 -10.87 6.95 10.20
CA CYS A 67 -10.03 6.00 10.95
C CYS A 67 -10.88 5.09 11.85
N LEU A 68 -11.85 5.63 12.57
CA LEU A 68 -12.73 4.86 13.46
C LEU A 68 -13.62 3.87 12.70
N LYS A 69 -14.13 4.27 11.53
CA LYS A 69 -15.13 3.50 10.78
C LYS A 69 -14.52 2.46 9.84
N TYR A 70 -13.38 2.77 9.23
CA TYR A 70 -12.84 2.00 8.12
C TYR A 70 -11.46 1.40 8.35
N THR A 71 -10.87 1.61 9.54
CA THR A 71 -9.57 1.03 9.88
C THR A 71 -9.58 0.40 11.26
N HIS A 72 -8.61 -0.48 11.50
CA HIS A 72 -8.27 -1.00 12.82
C HIS A 72 -6.75 -0.94 13.01
N THR A 73 -6.32 -1.04 14.27
CA THR A 73 -4.90 -1.01 14.60
C THR A 73 -4.39 -2.43 14.81
N VAL A 74 -3.28 -2.76 14.17
CA VAL A 74 -2.49 -3.96 14.44
C VAL A 74 -1.12 -3.58 14.99
N LEU A 75 -0.55 -4.44 15.80
CA LEU A 75 0.83 -4.29 16.24
C LEU A 75 1.74 -5.08 15.29
N LEU A 76 2.57 -4.36 14.56
CA LEU A 76 3.63 -4.95 13.74
C LEU A 76 4.74 -5.53 14.61
N THR A 77 5.70 -6.20 13.99
CA THR A 77 6.93 -6.65 14.64
C THR A 77 7.51 -5.50 15.47
N GLU A 78 8.02 -5.82 16.66
CA GLU A 78 8.56 -4.85 17.63
C GLU A 78 7.50 -3.94 18.31
N GLY A 79 6.20 -4.30 18.23
CA GLY A 79 5.13 -3.56 18.91
C GLY A 79 4.74 -2.25 18.24
N PHE A 80 5.10 -2.05 16.99
CA PHE A 80 4.78 -0.84 16.25
C PHE A 80 3.31 -0.80 15.83
N PRO A 81 2.50 0.19 16.24
CA PRO A 81 1.11 0.27 15.82
C PRO A 81 1.01 0.70 14.35
N ALA A 82 0.23 -0.02 13.56
CA ALA A 82 -0.11 0.34 12.20
C ALA A 82 -1.61 0.29 11.99
N MET A 83 -2.15 1.25 11.25
CA MET A 83 -3.56 1.24 10.85
C MET A 83 -3.70 0.38 9.60
N MET A 84 -4.62 -0.58 9.66
CA MET A 84 -4.98 -1.44 8.55
C MET A 84 -6.40 -1.14 8.08
N LEU A 85 -6.63 -1.29 6.80
CA LEU A 85 -7.96 -1.14 6.21
C LEU A 85 -8.85 -2.31 6.65
N ASN A 86 -10.07 -2.01 7.08
CA ASN A 86 -11.05 -3.02 7.47
C ASN A 86 -11.44 -3.91 6.29
N THR A 87 -11.77 -5.14 6.62
CA THR A 87 -12.31 -6.13 5.69
C THR A 87 -13.72 -6.51 6.07
N ASP A 88 -14.47 -7.04 5.13
CA ASP A 88 -15.84 -7.51 5.30
C ASP A 88 -16.05 -8.84 4.60
N GLY A 89 -16.99 -9.62 5.13
CA GLY A 89 -17.39 -10.90 4.58
C GLY A 89 -16.38 -12.04 4.78
N PRO A 90 -16.79 -13.28 4.40
CA PRO A 90 -15.98 -14.47 4.62
C PRO A 90 -14.73 -14.55 3.75
N ASP A 91 -14.68 -13.79 2.66
CA ASP A 91 -13.52 -13.68 1.76
C ASP A 91 -12.57 -12.55 2.18
N ARG A 92 -12.80 -11.94 3.36
CA ARG A 92 -11.96 -10.85 3.92
C ARG A 92 -11.65 -9.77 2.89
N SER A 93 -12.67 -9.37 2.14
CA SER A 93 -12.56 -8.34 1.12
C SER A 93 -12.50 -6.95 1.75
N CYS A 94 -11.84 -6.02 1.04
CA CYS A 94 -11.83 -4.61 1.40
C CYS A 94 -13.25 -4.04 1.52
N VAL A 95 -13.53 -3.29 2.58
CA VAL A 95 -14.84 -2.64 2.81
C VAL A 95 -15.27 -1.71 1.66
N PHE A 96 -14.33 -1.25 0.84
CA PHE A 96 -14.59 -0.43 -0.33
C PHE A 96 -14.71 -1.24 -1.64
N LEU A 97 -14.72 -2.57 -1.57
CA LEU A 97 -14.96 -3.41 -2.73
C LEU A 97 -16.46 -3.68 -2.87
N LYS A 98 -17.11 -3.07 -3.87
CA LYS A 98 -18.51 -3.34 -4.21
C LYS A 98 -18.59 -3.77 -5.68
N GLU A 99 -19.32 -4.85 -5.95
CA GLU A 99 -19.51 -5.37 -7.32
C GLU A 99 -18.20 -5.53 -8.11
N ASN A 100 -17.16 -6.05 -7.46
CA ASN A 100 -15.80 -6.19 -8.01
C ASN A 100 -15.09 -4.86 -8.36
N ARG A 101 -15.59 -3.73 -7.88
CA ARG A 101 -15.00 -2.41 -8.13
C ARG A 101 -14.68 -1.69 -6.82
N CYS A 102 -13.59 -0.97 -6.82
CA CYS A 102 -13.21 -0.11 -5.71
C CYS A 102 -14.03 1.18 -5.74
N THR A 103 -14.86 1.43 -4.73
CA THR A 103 -15.69 2.64 -4.64
C THR A 103 -14.86 3.91 -4.44
N ILE A 104 -13.69 3.80 -3.83
CA ILE A 104 -12.75 4.90 -3.61
C ILE A 104 -11.56 4.86 -4.60
N TYR A 105 -11.75 4.33 -5.83
CA TYR A 105 -10.64 4.08 -6.77
C TYR A 105 -9.71 5.30 -6.98
N PRO A 106 -10.20 6.55 -7.14
CA PRO A 106 -9.35 7.73 -7.29
C PRO A 106 -8.52 8.04 -6.04
N ALA A 107 -9.06 7.73 -4.86
CA ALA A 107 -8.46 8.03 -3.56
C ALA A 107 -7.82 6.81 -2.88
N ARG A 108 -7.75 5.65 -3.56
CA ARG A 108 -7.27 4.40 -2.98
C ARG A 108 -5.90 4.55 -2.32
N PRO A 109 -5.60 3.75 -1.28
CA PRO A 109 -4.31 3.79 -0.58
C PRO A 109 -3.10 3.72 -1.52
N ARG A 110 -2.00 4.33 -1.13
CA ARG A 110 -0.77 4.40 -1.92
C ARG A 110 -0.29 3.02 -2.37
N VAL A 111 -0.36 2.01 -1.53
CA VAL A 111 0.01 0.63 -1.88
C VAL A 111 -0.73 0.12 -3.12
N TYR A 112 -2.01 0.47 -3.29
CA TYR A 112 -2.77 0.12 -4.49
C TYR A 112 -2.51 1.02 -5.69
N ARG A 113 -2.10 2.27 -5.46
CA ARG A 113 -1.73 3.18 -6.57
C ARG A 113 -0.40 2.77 -7.18
N HIS A 114 0.53 2.27 -6.36
CA HIS A 114 1.83 1.78 -6.84
C HIS A 114 1.75 0.35 -7.41
N TYR A 115 0.74 -0.44 -7.03
CA TYR A 115 0.63 -1.80 -7.51
C TYR A 115 0.88 -1.90 -9.03
N PRO A 116 1.72 -2.79 -9.53
CA PRO A 116 2.25 -3.99 -8.88
C PRO A 116 3.57 -3.78 -8.10
N PHE A 117 3.97 -2.55 -7.81
CA PHE A 117 5.23 -2.28 -7.12
C PHE A 117 5.00 -2.00 -5.64
N SER A 118 5.87 -2.58 -4.81
CA SER A 118 6.06 -2.21 -3.42
C SER A 118 7.26 -1.30 -3.27
N VAL A 119 7.25 -0.43 -2.26
CA VAL A 119 8.33 0.51 -1.97
C VAL A 119 8.92 0.23 -0.61
N GLY A 120 10.23 0.26 -0.51
CA GLY A 120 10.96 0.21 0.75
C GLY A 120 11.96 1.37 0.87
N PRO A 121 12.52 1.59 2.08
CA PRO A 121 13.58 2.56 2.27
C PRO A 121 14.79 2.20 1.40
N GLY A 122 15.35 3.20 0.76
CA GLY A 122 16.52 3.04 -0.07
C GLY A 122 17.82 2.96 0.74
N SER A 123 18.89 2.68 0.04
CA SER A 123 20.25 2.66 0.59
C SER A 123 21.24 3.16 -0.45
N ARG A 124 22.47 3.49 -0.04
CA ARG A 124 23.57 3.87 -0.93
C ARG A 124 23.21 5.04 -1.88
N GLY A 125 22.60 6.10 -1.32
CA GLY A 125 22.27 7.32 -2.08
C GLY A 125 20.97 7.25 -2.88
N ARG A 126 20.15 6.22 -2.66
CA ARG A 126 18.79 6.15 -3.18
C ARG A 126 17.80 6.41 -2.05
N ASP A 127 16.77 7.20 -2.32
CA ASP A 127 15.70 7.44 -1.34
C ASP A 127 14.79 6.22 -1.19
N PHE A 128 14.54 5.49 -2.27
CA PHE A 128 13.62 4.35 -2.34
C PHE A 128 14.18 3.18 -3.10
N VAL A 129 13.65 2.02 -2.75
CA VAL A 129 13.86 0.76 -3.47
C VAL A 129 12.50 0.20 -3.87
N TRP A 130 12.40 -0.34 -5.09
CA TRP A 130 11.16 -0.90 -5.65
C TRP A 130 11.25 -2.40 -5.74
N PHE A 131 10.16 -3.07 -5.43
CA PHE A 131 10.02 -4.51 -5.53
C PHE A 131 8.74 -4.85 -6.29
N LEU A 132 8.72 -6.00 -6.96
CA LEU A 132 7.51 -6.50 -7.61
C LEU A 132 6.66 -7.28 -6.59
N CYS A 133 5.40 -6.87 -6.43
CA CYS A 133 4.43 -7.65 -5.68
C CYS A 133 4.02 -8.88 -6.51
N LYS A 134 4.22 -10.08 -5.97
CA LYS A 134 3.92 -11.36 -6.63
C LYS A 134 2.68 -12.06 -6.07
N ASP A 135 1.97 -11.44 -5.15
CA ASP A 135 0.83 -12.06 -4.47
C ASP A 135 -0.31 -12.44 -5.41
N LYS A 136 -0.42 -11.72 -6.53
CA LYS A 136 -1.45 -11.97 -7.55
C LYS A 136 -0.79 -12.14 -8.93
N PRO A 137 -0.14 -13.28 -9.19
CA PRO A 137 0.69 -13.48 -10.39
C PRO A 137 -0.10 -13.36 -11.71
N PHE A 138 -1.41 -13.60 -11.71
CA PHE A 138 -2.27 -13.44 -12.89
C PHE A 138 -2.43 -11.99 -13.36
N HIS A 139 -2.06 -11.00 -12.55
CA HIS A 139 -1.99 -9.59 -12.95
C HIS A 139 -0.71 -9.27 -13.74
N LEU A 140 0.30 -10.13 -13.64
CA LEU A 140 1.59 -9.95 -14.30
C LEU A 140 1.54 -10.48 -15.74
N ALA A 141 0.53 -10.06 -16.50
CA ALA A 141 0.34 -10.42 -17.91
C ALA A 141 -0.55 -9.39 -18.63
N GLY A 142 -0.47 -9.35 -19.95
CA GLY A 142 -1.39 -8.61 -20.81
C GLY A 142 -1.06 -7.12 -21.02
N GLY A 143 0.06 -6.66 -20.56
CA GLY A 143 0.60 -5.32 -20.78
C GLY A 143 2.04 -5.23 -20.35
N ARG A 144 2.72 -4.12 -20.65
CA ARG A 144 4.10 -3.92 -20.26
C ARG A 144 4.30 -2.50 -19.76
N VAL A 145 4.88 -2.35 -18.56
CA VAL A 145 5.11 -1.05 -17.93
C VAL A 145 6.58 -0.91 -17.54
N GLN A 146 7.14 0.28 -17.75
CA GLN A 146 8.47 0.59 -17.25
C GLN A 146 8.34 1.11 -15.80
N VAL A 147 9.22 0.65 -14.92
CA VAL A 147 9.18 1.01 -13.48
C VAL A 147 9.17 2.52 -13.30
N LYS A 148 10.12 3.25 -13.92
CA LYS A 148 10.23 4.70 -13.81
C LYS A 148 8.93 5.42 -14.22
N ASP A 149 8.36 5.04 -15.35
CA ASP A 149 7.18 5.74 -15.88
C ASP A 149 5.94 5.47 -15.03
N TRP A 150 5.81 4.24 -14.54
CA TRP A 150 4.71 3.89 -13.63
C TRP A 150 4.81 4.67 -12.31
N ILE A 151 6.02 4.67 -11.70
CA ILE A 151 6.26 5.37 -10.44
C ILE A 151 6.07 6.88 -10.60
N ASN A 152 6.53 7.47 -11.67
CA ASN A 152 6.35 8.92 -11.90
C ASN A 152 4.87 9.31 -12.00
N ARG A 153 4.02 8.44 -12.53
CA ARG A 153 2.57 8.67 -12.61
C ARG A 153 1.83 8.41 -11.30
N SER A 154 2.26 7.39 -10.56
CA SER A 154 1.55 6.93 -9.35
C SER A 154 2.06 7.55 -8.05
N PHE A 155 3.22 8.21 -8.08
CA PHE A 155 3.92 8.73 -6.90
C PHE A 155 4.42 10.15 -7.11
N PRO A 156 3.58 11.17 -6.88
CA PRO A 156 3.94 12.57 -6.97
C PRO A 156 5.12 12.96 -6.04
N SER A 157 5.82 14.03 -6.38
CA SER A 157 7.01 14.49 -5.64
C SER A 157 6.73 14.77 -4.16
N GLU A 158 5.58 15.38 -3.88
CA GLU A 158 5.16 15.71 -2.51
C GLU A 158 4.96 14.47 -1.65
N GLU A 159 4.39 13.41 -2.22
CA GLU A 159 4.22 12.15 -1.51
C GLU A 159 5.56 11.42 -1.31
N ARG A 160 6.50 11.55 -2.26
CA ARG A 160 7.86 10.99 -2.10
C ARG A 160 8.59 11.63 -0.94
N GLU A 161 8.53 12.95 -0.85
CA GLU A 161 9.17 13.69 0.24
C GLU A 161 8.55 13.34 1.59
N PHE A 162 7.23 13.21 1.65
CA PHE A 162 6.54 12.76 2.85
C PHE A 162 6.97 11.36 3.26
N LEU A 163 6.96 10.40 2.35
CA LEU A 163 7.34 9.02 2.63
C LEU A 163 8.81 8.90 3.08
N LYS A 164 9.70 9.69 2.49
CA LYS A 164 11.09 9.76 2.91
C LYS A 164 11.21 10.16 4.37
N ARG A 165 10.53 11.24 4.78
CA ARG A 165 10.50 11.68 6.18
C ARG A 165 9.91 10.63 7.11
N GLN A 166 8.89 9.92 6.65
CA GLN A 166 8.26 8.84 7.39
C GLN A 166 9.22 7.66 7.61
N PHE A 167 9.96 7.25 6.60
CA PHE A 167 11.00 6.21 6.75
C PHE A 167 12.13 6.64 7.69
N ASP A 168 12.58 7.89 7.59
CA ASP A 168 13.59 8.45 8.50
C ASP A 168 13.09 8.46 9.96
N PHE A 169 11.82 8.83 10.16
CA PHE A 169 11.19 8.81 11.47
C PHE A 169 11.12 7.38 12.04
N TYR A 170 10.61 6.42 11.27
CA TYR A 170 10.51 5.03 11.71
C TYR A 170 11.88 4.41 11.97
N GLY A 171 12.88 4.72 11.15
CA GLY A 171 14.24 4.27 11.37
C GLY A 171 14.86 4.81 12.67
N LYS A 172 14.55 6.05 13.07
CA LYS A 172 14.97 6.62 14.35
C LYS A 172 14.21 6.00 15.52
N LEU A 173 12.90 5.82 15.39
CA LEU A 173 12.06 5.25 16.43
C LEU A 173 12.44 3.78 16.70
N GLY A 174 12.68 2.97 15.66
CA GLY A 174 13.14 1.60 15.79
C GLY A 174 14.47 1.49 16.58
N LYS A 175 15.41 2.42 16.35
CA LYS A 175 16.66 2.46 17.14
C LYS A 175 16.43 2.77 18.61
N ILE A 176 15.48 3.64 18.92
CA ILE A 176 15.12 3.99 20.30
C ILE A 176 14.52 2.76 21.01
N LEU A 177 13.59 2.08 20.34
CA LEU A 177 12.91 0.90 20.91
C LEU A 177 13.87 -0.29 21.12
N GLN A 178 14.86 -0.46 20.25
CA GLN A 178 15.89 -1.51 20.40
C GLN A 178 16.92 -1.19 21.48
N GLY A 179 17.08 0.07 21.85
CA GLY A 179 18.00 0.51 22.93
C GLY A 179 17.36 0.55 24.31
N MET A 180 16.06 0.26 24.42
CA MET A 180 15.31 0.12 25.68
C MET A 180 15.23 -1.33 26.12
#